data_1057f4e5effdd7a1ea0dfbe873ac5c9c
#
_entry.id   1057f4e5effdd7a1ea0dfbe873ac5c9c
#
_cell.length_a   1.000
_cell.length_b   1.000
_cell.length_c   1.000
_cell.angle_alpha   90.00
_cell.angle_beta   90.00
_cell.angle_gamma   90.00
#
_symmetry.space_group_name_H-M   'P 1'
#
loop_
_entity.id
_entity.type
_entity.pdbx_description
1 polymer ?
#
loop_
_entity_poly.entity_id
_entity_poly.type
_entity_poly.pdbx_seq_one_letter_code
_entity_poly.pdbx_strand_id
1 'polypeptide(L)'
;MVSDPNMAIDTADRAMDVRAEHALDTARLQAYLAEQLPAGDGTGDLKLAQFDAGQSNPTYLVTFAGNRYVLRKKPTGKLLPSAHAVDREFRIMQALAQTDVPVPNVRVLCDDDSVIGTMFYVMDFIDGRVFKDPALPLLSKSERLPVFENAANALAGLHAVDWRAAGLEDFGKSSDYIARQIKRWSGQFEASKTEDIPAMDALTAWLRDNMPEDVNEPHNVTIAHGDFRIDNMIYGPNDLTPIAVLDWE
;
A
#
# COMPACT_ATOMS: atom_id res chain seq x y z
N MET A 1 -9.31 26.23 3.49
CA MET A 1 -10.58 25.51 3.30
C MET A 1 -10.33 24.11 3.84
N VAL A 2 -11.02 23.72 4.90
CA VAL A 2 -10.96 22.34 5.40
C VAL A 2 -11.69 21.48 4.36
N SER A 3 -10.97 20.60 3.64
CA SER A 3 -11.60 19.67 2.72
C SER A 3 -12.59 18.82 3.52
N ASP A 4 -13.84 18.73 3.04
CA ASP A 4 -14.86 17.84 3.63
C ASP A 4 -14.29 16.43 3.66
N PRO A 5 -14.14 15.80 4.85
CA PRO A 5 -13.56 14.44 4.95
C PRO A 5 -14.38 13.37 4.24
N ASN A 6 -15.58 13.72 3.78
CA ASN A 6 -16.53 12.80 3.17
C ASN A 6 -16.46 12.75 1.63
N MET A 7 -15.66 13.58 0.99
CA MET A 7 -15.54 13.60 -0.49
C MET A 7 -14.65 12.46 -1.00
N ALA A 8 -15.03 11.85 -2.13
CA ALA A 8 -14.07 11.20 -3.00
C ALA A 8 -13.09 12.27 -3.46
N ILE A 9 -11.81 12.09 -3.18
CA ILE A 9 -10.77 13.09 -3.48
C ILE A 9 -9.98 12.57 -4.68
N ASP A 10 -9.81 13.42 -5.69
CA ASP A 10 -8.91 13.10 -6.79
C ASP A 10 -7.49 12.90 -6.26
N THR A 11 -6.80 11.89 -6.77
CA THR A 11 -5.46 11.53 -6.28
C THR A 11 -4.48 12.71 -6.37
N ALA A 12 -4.58 13.55 -7.40
CA ALA A 12 -3.74 14.73 -7.55
C ALA A 12 -3.99 15.81 -6.49
N ASP A 13 -5.25 15.99 -6.06
CA ASP A 13 -5.64 17.03 -5.09
C ASP A 13 -5.20 16.71 -3.65
N ARG A 14 -4.68 15.51 -3.41
CA ARG A 14 -4.12 15.10 -2.12
C ARG A 14 -2.67 15.55 -1.89
N ALA A 15 -2.04 16.12 -2.90
CA ALA A 15 -0.66 16.59 -2.82
C ALA A 15 -0.61 18.03 -2.32
N MET A 16 0.27 18.31 -1.38
CA MET A 16 0.52 19.60 -0.77
C MET A 16 2.02 19.92 -0.81
N ASP A 17 2.40 21.12 -0.40
CA ASP A 17 3.82 21.49 -0.27
C ASP A 17 4.56 20.51 0.64
N VAL A 18 5.80 20.19 0.28
CA VAL A 18 6.65 19.28 1.06
C VAL A 18 6.94 19.92 2.43
N ARG A 19 6.67 19.19 3.50
CA ARG A 19 6.97 19.63 4.87
C ARG A 19 8.47 19.77 5.06
N ALA A 20 8.90 20.78 5.84
CA ALA A 20 10.32 21.07 6.03
C ALA A 20 11.13 19.88 6.56
N GLU A 21 10.54 19.09 7.50
CA GLU A 21 11.15 17.88 8.05
C GLU A 21 11.22 16.70 7.06
N HIS A 22 10.50 16.81 5.94
CA HIS A 22 10.47 15.80 4.89
C HIS A 22 11.13 16.28 3.58
N ALA A 23 11.85 17.40 3.62
CA ALA A 23 12.57 17.92 2.46
C ALA A 23 13.60 16.90 1.95
N LEU A 24 13.72 16.82 0.63
CA LEU A 24 14.66 15.93 -0.06
C LEU A 24 15.72 16.74 -0.80
N ASP A 25 16.89 16.15 -1.02
CA ASP A 25 17.89 16.70 -1.95
C ASP A 25 17.39 16.54 -3.39
N THR A 26 16.75 17.58 -3.88
CA THR A 26 16.12 17.57 -5.21
C THR A 26 17.14 17.47 -6.33
N ALA A 27 18.35 18.01 -6.16
CA ALA A 27 19.38 17.96 -7.19
C ALA A 27 19.91 16.54 -7.39
N ARG A 28 20.20 15.82 -6.28
CA ARG A 28 20.63 14.42 -6.33
C ARG A 28 19.51 13.51 -6.84
N LEU A 29 18.30 13.70 -6.35
CA LEU A 29 17.14 12.95 -6.80
C LEU A 29 16.91 13.13 -8.30
N GLN A 30 16.98 14.36 -8.81
CA GLN A 30 16.81 14.66 -10.23
C GLN A 30 17.89 13.95 -11.08
N ALA A 31 19.15 14.01 -10.66
CA ALA A 31 20.23 13.32 -11.36
C ALA A 31 20.00 11.80 -11.41
N TYR A 32 19.62 11.20 -10.28
CA TYR A 32 19.31 9.79 -10.20
C TYR A 32 18.13 9.40 -11.11
N LEU A 33 17.01 10.14 -11.05
CA LEU A 33 15.83 9.85 -11.86
C LEU A 33 16.09 10.02 -13.37
N ALA A 34 16.99 10.94 -13.75
CA ALA A 34 17.38 11.11 -15.15
C ALA A 34 18.11 9.90 -15.75
N GLU A 35 18.79 9.12 -14.91
CA GLU A 35 19.46 7.88 -15.30
C GLU A 35 18.52 6.67 -15.31
N GLN A 36 17.53 6.66 -14.41
CA GLN A 36 16.70 5.48 -14.15
C GLN A 36 15.36 5.49 -14.91
N LEU A 37 14.79 6.66 -15.14
CA LEU A 37 13.49 6.77 -15.81
C LEU A 37 13.65 7.07 -17.29
N PRO A 38 12.72 6.60 -18.16
CA PRO A 38 12.77 6.92 -19.57
C PRO A 38 12.73 8.43 -19.78
N ALA A 39 13.51 8.90 -20.72
CA ALA A 39 13.47 10.29 -21.15
C ALA A 39 12.06 10.63 -21.62
N GLY A 40 11.40 11.55 -20.92
CA GLY A 40 10.13 12.11 -21.36
C GLY A 40 10.33 13.14 -22.47
N ASP A 41 9.26 13.64 -23.02
CA ASP A 41 9.25 14.71 -24.02
C ASP A 41 9.51 16.10 -23.40
N GLY A 42 9.61 16.18 -22.07
CA GLY A 42 9.82 17.41 -21.31
C GLY A 42 11.24 17.55 -20.74
N THR A 43 11.83 18.73 -20.92
CA THR A 43 13.10 19.15 -20.25
C THR A 43 12.82 19.79 -18.90
N GLY A 44 11.75 19.38 -18.21
CA GLY A 44 11.28 20.03 -16.99
C GLY A 44 12.11 19.73 -15.77
N ASP A 45 12.27 20.74 -14.90
CA ASP A 45 12.81 20.56 -13.55
C ASP A 45 11.97 19.59 -12.74
N LEU A 46 12.61 18.88 -11.83
CA LEU A 46 11.95 18.04 -10.84
C LEU A 46 11.06 18.91 -9.94
N LYS A 47 9.78 18.57 -9.86
CA LYS A 47 8.85 19.15 -8.89
C LYS A 47 8.37 18.09 -7.92
N LEU A 48 8.35 18.44 -6.65
CA LEU A 48 7.89 17.58 -5.56
C LEU A 48 6.71 18.22 -4.85
N ALA A 49 5.69 17.41 -4.58
CA ALA A 49 4.65 17.71 -3.61
C ALA A 49 4.49 16.49 -2.70
N GLN A 50 4.00 16.65 -1.49
CA GLN A 50 3.86 15.57 -0.53
C GLN A 50 2.39 15.19 -0.38
N PHE A 51 2.07 13.89 -0.36
CA PHE A 51 0.72 13.45 -0.02
C PHE A 51 0.44 13.60 1.48
N ASP A 52 -0.80 13.91 1.82
CA ASP A 52 -1.29 14.00 3.20
C ASP A 52 -1.41 12.63 3.87
N ALA A 53 -1.43 11.55 3.08
CA ALA A 53 -1.44 10.16 3.50
C ALA A 53 -0.01 9.60 3.60
N GLY A 54 0.15 8.47 4.29
CA GLY A 54 1.45 7.81 4.45
C GLY A 54 2.15 8.26 5.73
N GLN A 55 1.45 8.22 6.88
CA GLN A 55 2.08 8.50 8.18
C GLN A 55 3.26 7.56 8.46
N SER A 56 3.19 6.33 7.94
CA SER A 56 4.23 5.32 8.09
C SER A 56 5.40 5.54 7.13
N ASN A 57 5.12 5.76 5.84
CA ASN A 57 6.12 5.93 4.78
C ASN A 57 5.86 7.24 4.02
N PRO A 58 6.70 8.28 4.16
CA PRO A 58 6.54 9.54 3.44
C PRO A 58 6.43 9.32 1.93
N THR A 59 5.36 9.85 1.35
CA THR A 59 4.97 9.64 -0.04
C THR A 59 4.86 10.97 -0.77
N TYR A 60 5.44 11.06 -1.97
CA TYR A 60 5.55 12.29 -2.74
C TYR A 60 5.00 12.12 -4.15
N LEU A 61 4.32 13.14 -4.64
CA LEU A 61 4.06 13.33 -6.05
C LEU A 61 5.32 13.92 -6.69
N VAL A 62 5.83 13.24 -7.68
CA VAL A 62 7.01 13.63 -8.46
C VAL A 62 6.56 13.99 -9.86
N THR A 63 6.78 15.24 -10.28
CA THR A 63 6.64 15.62 -11.69
C THR A 63 8.03 15.75 -12.28
N PHE A 64 8.34 14.93 -13.28
CA PHE A 64 9.65 14.88 -13.90
C PHE A 64 9.54 14.53 -15.38
N ALA A 65 10.25 15.26 -16.23
CA ALA A 65 10.27 15.08 -17.68
C ALA A 65 8.86 14.98 -18.33
N GLY A 66 7.92 15.80 -17.85
CA GLY A 66 6.54 15.82 -18.37
C GLY A 66 5.61 14.74 -17.79
N ASN A 67 6.14 13.79 -17.04
CA ASN A 67 5.38 12.70 -16.45
C ASN A 67 5.15 12.89 -14.95
N ARG A 68 4.13 12.21 -14.42
CA ARG A 68 3.83 12.16 -12.98
C ARG A 68 4.14 10.78 -12.42
N TYR A 69 4.82 10.75 -11.29
CA TYR A 69 5.18 9.55 -10.55
C TYR A 69 4.85 9.70 -9.07
N VAL A 70 4.89 8.61 -8.36
CA VAL A 70 4.84 8.58 -6.89
C VAL A 70 6.16 8.03 -6.37
N LEU A 71 6.82 8.77 -5.48
CA LEU A 71 7.97 8.30 -4.72
C LEU A 71 7.53 7.98 -3.30
N ARG A 72 7.83 6.76 -2.83
CA ARG A 72 7.57 6.34 -1.46
C ARG A 72 8.89 5.92 -0.82
N LYS A 73 9.21 6.46 0.36
CA LYS A 73 10.48 6.22 1.03
C LYS A 73 10.31 5.69 2.44
N LYS A 74 11.32 4.99 2.95
CA LYS A 74 11.40 4.69 4.38
C LYS A 74 11.52 5.98 5.18
N PRO A 75 10.89 6.09 6.37
CA PRO A 75 11.16 7.21 7.26
C PRO A 75 12.61 7.18 7.74
N THR A 76 13.14 8.34 8.08
CA THR A 76 14.48 8.45 8.65
C THR A 76 14.45 8.15 10.16
N GLY A 77 15.50 7.50 10.70
CA GLY A 77 15.62 7.21 12.12
C GLY A 77 15.70 5.72 12.46
N LYS A 78 15.60 5.39 13.75
CA LYS A 78 15.60 3.99 14.22
C LYS A 78 14.22 3.39 13.98
N LEU A 79 14.14 2.46 13.05
CA LEU A 79 12.92 1.72 12.73
C LEU A 79 12.93 0.36 13.41
N LEU A 80 11.74 -0.15 13.71
CA LEU A 80 11.59 -1.54 14.14
C LEU A 80 11.94 -2.48 12.97
N PRO A 81 12.57 -3.62 13.24
CA PRO A 81 12.82 -4.63 12.21
C PRO A 81 11.52 -4.98 11.48
N SER A 82 11.57 -5.05 10.16
CA SER A 82 10.41 -5.29 9.26
C SER A 82 9.31 -4.23 9.20
N ALA A 83 9.42 -3.12 9.94
CA ALA A 83 8.54 -1.97 9.73
C ALA A 83 9.00 -1.17 8.50
N HIS A 84 8.05 -0.60 7.76
CA HIS A 84 8.35 0.30 6.63
C HIS A 84 9.16 -0.35 5.49
N ALA A 85 8.82 -1.58 5.13
CA ALA A 85 9.54 -2.38 4.15
C ALA A 85 9.18 -2.00 2.70
N VAL A 86 9.61 -0.80 2.24
CA VAL A 86 9.31 -0.30 0.88
C VAL A 86 9.86 -1.20 -0.23
N ASP A 87 10.91 -1.96 0.04
CA ASP A 87 11.44 -3.01 -0.83
C ASP A 87 10.44 -4.17 -1.02
N ARG A 88 9.69 -4.53 0.03
CA ARG A 88 8.64 -5.54 -0.06
C ARG A 88 7.43 -5.02 -0.84
N GLU A 89 7.02 -3.77 -0.59
CA GLU A 89 5.95 -3.12 -1.36
C GLU A 89 6.30 -3.09 -2.86
N PHE A 90 7.52 -2.67 -3.19
CA PHE A 90 8.01 -2.69 -4.56
C PHE A 90 7.93 -4.09 -5.18
N ARG A 91 8.45 -5.10 -4.48
CA ARG A 91 8.52 -6.47 -4.97
C ARG A 91 7.15 -7.08 -5.21
N ILE A 92 6.20 -6.89 -4.30
CA ILE A 92 4.84 -7.44 -4.49
C ILE A 92 4.13 -6.78 -5.67
N MET A 93 4.19 -5.45 -5.82
CA MET A 93 3.61 -4.76 -6.95
C MET A 93 4.26 -5.16 -8.28
N GLN A 94 5.59 -5.35 -8.29
CA GLN A 94 6.31 -5.83 -9.48
C GLN A 94 5.83 -7.23 -9.89
N ALA A 95 5.64 -8.13 -8.95
CA ALA A 95 5.14 -9.48 -9.20
C ALA A 95 3.69 -9.47 -9.69
N LEU A 96 2.83 -8.63 -9.10
CA LEU A 96 1.41 -8.53 -9.46
C LEU A 96 1.16 -7.78 -10.77
N ALA A 97 2.10 -6.99 -11.26
CA ALA A 97 1.97 -6.23 -12.52
C ALA A 97 1.74 -7.12 -13.76
N GLN A 98 2.01 -8.43 -13.67
CA GLN A 98 1.79 -9.40 -14.73
C GLN A 98 0.50 -10.22 -14.52
N THR A 99 -0.35 -9.81 -13.59
CA THR A 99 -1.62 -10.47 -13.22
C THR A 99 -2.80 -9.53 -13.45
N ASP A 100 -4.01 -10.02 -13.23
CA ASP A 100 -5.23 -9.20 -13.30
C ASP A 100 -5.46 -8.32 -12.06
N VAL A 101 -4.58 -8.38 -11.06
CA VAL A 101 -4.66 -7.54 -9.86
C VAL A 101 -4.23 -6.11 -10.21
N PRO A 102 -5.09 -5.11 -10.01
CA PRO A 102 -4.73 -3.74 -10.34
C PRO A 102 -3.69 -3.20 -9.35
N VAL A 103 -2.50 -2.92 -9.83
CA VAL A 103 -1.40 -2.30 -9.06
C VAL A 103 -0.72 -1.21 -9.90
N PRO A 104 -0.15 -0.17 -9.28
CA PRO A 104 0.69 0.78 -10.01
C PRO A 104 1.91 0.09 -10.60
N ASN A 105 2.34 0.50 -11.80
CA ASN A 105 3.61 0.03 -12.34
C ASN A 105 4.77 0.63 -11.54
N VAL A 106 5.55 -0.22 -10.90
CA VAL A 106 6.80 0.19 -10.23
C VAL A 106 7.89 0.40 -11.26
N ARG A 107 8.70 1.45 -11.09
CA ARG A 107 9.72 1.88 -12.06
C ARG A 107 11.12 1.58 -11.57
N VAL A 108 11.44 1.96 -10.35
CA VAL A 108 12.77 1.81 -9.78
C VAL A 108 12.70 1.66 -8.26
N LEU A 109 13.56 0.79 -7.72
CA LEU A 109 13.88 0.69 -6.30
C LEU A 109 15.31 1.20 -6.10
N CYS A 110 15.51 2.15 -5.22
CA CYS A 110 16.80 2.70 -4.85
C CYS A 110 17.13 2.32 -3.41
N ASP A 111 18.22 1.61 -3.22
CA ASP A 111 18.81 1.23 -1.92
C ASP A 111 20.06 2.04 -1.57
N ASP A 112 20.43 3.02 -2.41
CA ASP A 112 21.55 3.93 -2.18
C ASP A 112 21.10 5.13 -1.34
N ASP A 113 21.47 5.11 -0.08
CA ASP A 113 21.17 6.20 0.87
C ASP A 113 21.82 7.54 0.48
N SER A 114 22.83 7.55 -0.42
CA SER A 114 23.48 8.79 -0.85
C SER A 114 22.56 9.68 -1.70
N VAL A 115 21.48 9.15 -2.25
CA VAL A 115 20.55 9.88 -3.11
C VAL A 115 19.63 10.80 -2.29
N ILE A 116 18.85 10.23 -1.35
CA ILE A 116 17.90 11.00 -0.51
C ILE A 116 17.98 10.64 0.98
N GLY A 117 19.02 9.95 1.41
CA GLY A 117 19.25 9.61 2.82
C GLY A 117 18.56 8.34 3.29
N THR A 118 17.84 7.62 2.44
CA THR A 118 17.15 6.37 2.78
C THR A 118 16.65 5.66 1.53
N MET A 119 16.36 4.36 1.67
CA MET A 119 15.75 3.56 0.60
C MET A 119 14.38 4.12 0.18
N PHE A 120 14.13 4.11 -1.12
CA PHE A 120 12.84 4.52 -1.70
C PHE A 120 12.54 3.74 -2.98
N TYR A 121 11.28 3.80 -3.42
CA TYR A 121 10.91 3.36 -4.76
C TYR A 121 10.06 4.43 -5.47
N VAL A 122 10.00 4.29 -6.78
CA VAL A 122 9.19 5.13 -7.66
C VAL A 122 8.23 4.24 -8.45
N MET A 123 6.98 4.68 -8.54
CA MET A 123 5.93 4.03 -9.33
C MET A 123 5.18 5.07 -10.16
N ASP A 124 4.40 4.62 -11.13
CA ASP A 124 3.52 5.48 -11.91
C ASP A 124 2.48 6.14 -11.00
N PHE A 125 2.20 7.41 -11.27
CA PHE A 125 1.05 8.07 -10.67
C PHE A 125 -0.24 7.57 -11.33
N ILE A 126 -1.19 7.15 -10.52
CA ILE A 126 -2.51 6.71 -10.97
C ILE A 126 -3.51 7.84 -10.75
N ASP A 127 -4.10 8.32 -11.84
CA ASP A 127 -5.15 9.32 -11.79
C ASP A 127 -6.50 8.66 -11.52
N GLY A 128 -7.17 9.07 -10.46
CA GLY A 128 -8.42 8.44 -10.04
C GLY A 128 -8.95 9.01 -8.74
N ARG A 129 -9.87 8.31 -8.11
CA ARG A 129 -10.56 8.73 -6.88
C ARG A 129 -10.26 7.80 -5.72
N VAL A 130 -10.07 8.35 -4.54
CA VAL A 130 -9.94 7.62 -3.28
C VAL A 130 -11.13 7.93 -2.38
N PHE A 131 -11.74 6.90 -1.81
CA PHE A 131 -12.81 7.02 -0.84
C PHE A 131 -12.24 6.85 0.56
N LYS A 132 -12.11 7.97 1.31
CA LYS A 132 -11.57 7.94 2.69
C LYS A 132 -12.58 7.38 3.71
N ASP A 133 -13.87 7.67 3.51
CA ASP A 133 -14.94 7.21 4.39
C ASP A 133 -15.56 5.93 3.83
N PRO A 134 -15.42 4.77 4.50
CA PRO A 134 -16.00 3.51 4.06
C PRO A 134 -17.54 3.50 4.08
N ALA A 135 -18.20 4.45 4.74
CA ALA A 135 -19.65 4.60 4.67
C ALA A 135 -20.12 5.18 3.32
N LEU A 136 -19.20 5.75 2.52
CA LEU A 136 -19.46 6.32 1.19
C LEU A 136 -20.64 7.32 1.20
N PRO A 137 -20.62 8.35 2.08
CA PRO A 137 -21.80 9.17 2.35
C PRO A 137 -22.29 9.96 1.14
N LEU A 138 -21.43 10.24 0.17
CA LEU A 138 -21.77 10.97 -1.06
C LEU A 138 -22.33 10.11 -2.18
N LEU A 139 -22.24 8.79 -2.04
CA LEU A 139 -22.81 7.87 -2.99
C LEU A 139 -24.23 7.48 -2.59
N SER A 140 -25.12 7.38 -3.58
CA SER A 140 -26.44 6.79 -3.37
C SER A 140 -26.33 5.32 -2.96
N LYS A 141 -27.38 4.75 -2.39
CA LYS A 141 -27.41 3.35 -2.01
C LYS A 141 -27.11 2.40 -3.19
N SER A 142 -27.58 2.75 -4.38
CA SER A 142 -27.33 1.98 -5.60
C SER A 142 -25.88 2.07 -6.10
N GLU A 143 -25.16 3.16 -5.81
CA GLU A 143 -23.76 3.33 -6.18
C GLU A 143 -22.79 2.71 -5.16
N ARG A 144 -23.20 2.58 -3.90
CA ARG A 144 -22.33 1.97 -2.86
C ARG A 144 -22.08 0.49 -3.08
N LEU A 145 -23.12 -0.25 -3.50
CA LEU A 145 -23.00 -1.69 -3.72
C LEU A 145 -21.93 -2.04 -4.76
N PRO A 146 -21.88 -1.42 -5.95
CA PRO A 146 -20.79 -1.65 -6.92
C PRO A 146 -19.39 -1.38 -6.38
N VAL A 147 -19.17 -0.41 -5.48
CA VAL A 147 -17.86 -0.17 -4.87
C VAL A 147 -17.38 -1.40 -4.11
N PHE A 148 -18.23 -1.97 -3.26
CA PHE A 148 -17.87 -3.15 -2.47
C PHE A 148 -17.79 -4.42 -3.31
N GLU A 149 -18.67 -4.59 -4.31
CA GLU A 149 -18.61 -5.73 -5.24
C GLU A 149 -17.31 -5.71 -6.05
N ASN A 150 -16.91 -4.56 -6.56
CA ASN A 150 -15.67 -4.42 -7.32
C ASN A 150 -14.43 -4.59 -6.42
N ALA A 151 -14.48 -4.11 -5.17
CA ALA A 151 -13.43 -4.37 -4.20
C ALA A 151 -13.32 -5.88 -3.88
N ALA A 152 -14.45 -6.57 -3.70
CA ALA A 152 -14.47 -8.02 -3.48
C ALA A 152 -13.93 -8.79 -4.71
N ASN A 153 -14.25 -8.34 -5.93
CA ASN A 153 -13.70 -8.92 -7.15
C ASN A 153 -12.17 -8.73 -7.24
N ALA A 154 -11.65 -7.56 -6.86
CA ALA A 154 -10.21 -7.32 -6.80
C ALA A 154 -9.53 -8.24 -5.77
N LEU A 155 -10.14 -8.45 -4.59
CA LEU A 155 -9.65 -9.39 -3.58
C LEU A 155 -9.68 -10.83 -4.09
N ALA A 156 -10.75 -11.24 -4.75
CA ALA A 156 -10.86 -12.57 -5.35
C ALA A 156 -9.77 -12.79 -6.42
N GLY A 157 -9.51 -11.77 -7.25
CA GLY A 157 -8.40 -11.79 -8.20
C GLY A 157 -7.05 -11.95 -7.52
N LEU A 158 -6.80 -11.23 -6.42
CA LEU A 158 -5.58 -11.37 -5.62
C LEU A 158 -5.41 -12.78 -5.06
N HIS A 159 -6.49 -13.36 -4.52
CA HIS A 159 -6.45 -14.72 -3.96
C HIS A 159 -6.32 -15.81 -5.03
N ALA A 160 -6.66 -15.52 -6.28
CA ALA A 160 -6.50 -16.44 -7.40
C ALA A 160 -5.09 -16.43 -8.02
N VAL A 161 -4.23 -15.50 -7.63
CA VAL A 161 -2.86 -15.41 -8.17
C VAL A 161 -2.06 -16.66 -7.79
N ASP A 162 -1.45 -17.31 -8.78
CA ASP A 162 -0.39 -18.30 -8.53
C ASP A 162 0.87 -17.56 -8.05
N TRP A 163 0.98 -17.42 -6.74
CA TRP A 163 2.08 -16.71 -6.11
C TRP A 163 3.46 -17.36 -6.35
N ARG A 164 3.50 -18.66 -6.67
CA ARG A 164 4.73 -19.36 -7.03
C ARG A 164 5.16 -18.96 -8.44
N ALA A 165 4.23 -19.02 -9.40
CA ALA A 165 4.49 -18.56 -10.76
C ALA A 165 4.85 -17.06 -10.83
N ALA A 166 4.31 -16.27 -9.90
CA ALA A 166 4.65 -14.85 -9.74
C ALA A 166 6.01 -14.59 -9.06
N GLY A 167 6.78 -15.63 -8.67
CA GLY A 167 8.11 -15.49 -8.05
C GLY A 167 8.09 -15.01 -6.61
N LEU A 168 7.03 -15.34 -5.86
CA LEU A 168 6.84 -14.91 -4.46
C LEU A 168 7.07 -16.02 -3.43
N GLU A 169 7.75 -17.13 -3.81
CA GLU A 169 7.96 -18.29 -2.93
C GLU A 169 8.71 -17.96 -1.64
N ASP A 170 9.65 -17.02 -1.68
CA ASP A 170 10.42 -16.55 -0.54
C ASP A 170 9.89 -15.23 0.05
N PHE A 171 8.77 -14.71 -0.47
CA PHE A 171 8.20 -13.43 -0.02
C PHE A 171 7.70 -13.50 1.43
N GLY A 172 7.23 -14.65 1.86
CA GLY A 172 6.78 -14.91 3.23
C GLY A 172 6.75 -16.41 3.54
N LYS A 173 6.57 -16.73 4.83
CA LYS A 173 6.36 -18.11 5.25
C LYS A 173 4.95 -18.54 4.92
N SER A 174 4.78 -19.51 4.03
CA SER A 174 3.48 -20.02 3.60
C SER A 174 2.80 -20.94 4.63
N SER A 175 3.57 -21.57 5.56
CA SER A 175 3.01 -22.45 6.59
C SER A 175 2.61 -21.68 7.86
N ASP A 176 1.64 -22.22 8.59
CA ASP A 176 1.25 -21.77 9.94
C ASP A 176 0.91 -20.28 10.06
N TYR A 177 0.42 -19.67 8.98
CA TYR A 177 0.12 -18.23 8.96
C TYR A 177 -0.88 -17.85 10.05
N ILE A 178 -2.00 -18.56 10.16
CA ILE A 178 -3.05 -18.29 11.16
C ILE A 178 -2.51 -18.45 12.59
N ALA A 179 -1.77 -19.55 12.86
CA ALA A 179 -1.17 -19.78 14.18
C ALA A 179 -0.18 -18.65 14.57
N ARG A 180 0.63 -18.19 13.61
CA ARG A 180 1.54 -17.06 13.83
C ARG A 180 0.79 -15.75 14.09
N GLN A 181 -0.31 -15.50 13.38
CA GLN A 181 -1.13 -14.30 13.61
C GLN A 181 -1.79 -14.33 14.98
N ILE A 182 -2.39 -15.45 15.38
CA ILE A 182 -2.97 -15.60 16.72
C ILE A 182 -1.89 -15.33 17.80
N LYS A 183 -0.70 -15.93 17.65
CA LYS A 183 0.40 -15.73 18.59
C LYS A 183 0.85 -14.26 18.65
N ARG A 184 1.02 -13.63 17.48
CA ARG A 184 1.47 -12.22 17.35
C ARG A 184 0.47 -11.28 18.03
N TRP A 185 -0.78 -11.36 17.64
CA TRP A 185 -1.81 -10.43 18.11
C TRP A 185 -2.16 -10.64 19.59
N SER A 186 -2.20 -11.90 20.06
CA SER A 186 -2.36 -12.18 21.48
C SER A 186 -1.20 -11.61 22.30
N GLY A 187 0.04 -11.75 21.82
CA GLY A 187 1.21 -11.19 22.50
C GLY A 187 1.21 -9.66 22.53
N GLN A 188 0.76 -9.01 21.45
CA GLN A 188 0.62 -7.54 21.41
C GLN A 188 -0.49 -7.06 22.34
N PHE A 189 -1.64 -7.76 22.38
CA PHE A 189 -2.71 -7.45 23.31
C PHE A 189 -2.22 -7.52 24.75
N GLU A 190 -1.57 -8.63 25.16
CA GLU A 190 -1.02 -8.76 26.51
C GLU A 190 -0.01 -7.66 26.86
N ALA A 191 0.86 -7.28 25.92
CA ALA A 191 1.85 -6.24 26.13
C ALA A 191 1.26 -4.82 26.23
N SER A 192 0.08 -4.59 25.66
CA SER A 192 -0.63 -3.30 25.68
C SER A 192 -1.82 -3.25 26.65
N LYS A 193 -2.10 -4.36 27.34
CA LYS A 193 -3.25 -4.52 28.24
C LYS A 193 -3.16 -3.55 29.41
N THR A 194 -4.18 -2.71 29.56
CA THR A 194 -4.31 -1.76 30.68
C THR A 194 -5.35 -2.20 31.72
N GLU A 195 -6.21 -3.14 31.33
CA GLU A 195 -7.25 -3.73 32.18
C GLU A 195 -7.54 -5.17 31.76
N ASP A 196 -8.16 -5.96 32.63
CA ASP A 196 -8.58 -7.31 32.31
C ASP A 196 -9.83 -7.30 31.43
N ILE A 197 -9.74 -7.94 30.25
CA ILE A 197 -10.86 -8.12 29.31
C ILE A 197 -11.09 -9.63 29.11
N PRO A 198 -11.92 -10.27 29.98
CA PRO A 198 -12.12 -11.74 29.94
C PRO A 198 -12.58 -12.28 28.59
N ALA A 199 -13.29 -11.45 27.79
CA ALA A 199 -13.72 -11.82 26.46
C ALA A 199 -12.52 -12.00 25.48
N MET A 200 -11.45 -11.21 25.64
CA MET A 200 -10.23 -11.33 24.83
C MET A 200 -9.44 -12.59 25.19
N ASP A 201 -9.36 -12.92 26.48
CA ASP A 201 -8.70 -14.13 26.96
C ASP A 201 -9.46 -15.38 26.46
N ALA A 202 -10.78 -15.37 26.57
CA ALA A 202 -11.65 -16.44 26.07
C ALA A 202 -11.54 -16.58 24.53
N LEU A 203 -11.53 -15.46 23.77
CA LEU A 203 -11.37 -15.48 22.32
C LEU A 203 -10.00 -16.06 21.92
N THR A 204 -8.93 -15.64 22.61
CA THR A 204 -7.58 -16.15 22.31
C THR A 204 -7.48 -17.66 22.53
N ALA A 205 -8.06 -18.19 23.60
CA ALA A 205 -8.12 -19.63 23.85
C ALA A 205 -8.94 -20.33 22.77
N TRP A 206 -10.14 -19.82 22.48
CA TRP A 206 -11.03 -20.40 21.47
C TRP A 206 -10.38 -20.46 20.09
N LEU A 207 -9.70 -19.40 19.64
CA LEU A 207 -9.03 -19.36 18.34
C LEU A 207 -7.93 -20.42 18.22
N ARG A 208 -7.20 -20.71 19.31
CA ARG A 208 -6.17 -21.76 19.33
C ARG A 208 -6.76 -23.15 19.22
N ASP A 209 -7.88 -23.37 19.88
CA ASP A 209 -8.52 -24.69 19.99
C ASP A 209 -9.42 -25.00 18.77
N ASN A 210 -9.79 -23.99 17.99
CA ASN A 210 -10.74 -24.10 16.87
C ASN A 210 -10.13 -23.67 15.52
N MET A 211 -8.83 -23.82 15.33
CA MET A 211 -8.26 -23.62 14.00
C MET A 211 -8.80 -24.67 13.03
N PRO A 212 -9.20 -24.27 11.80
CA PRO A 212 -9.56 -25.23 10.78
C PRO A 212 -8.41 -26.20 10.48
N GLU A 213 -8.70 -27.46 10.25
CA GLU A 213 -7.67 -28.49 10.00
C GLU A 213 -6.91 -28.27 8.68
N ASP A 214 -7.54 -27.63 7.71
CA ASP A 214 -7.04 -27.42 6.36
C ASP A 214 -6.35 -26.06 6.13
N VAL A 215 -6.10 -25.26 7.20
CA VAL A 215 -5.50 -23.91 7.06
C VAL A 215 -4.12 -23.91 6.40
N ASN A 216 -3.40 -25.02 6.44
CA ASN A 216 -2.07 -25.16 5.86
C ASN A 216 -2.07 -25.93 4.53
N GLU A 217 -3.24 -26.35 4.05
CA GLU A 217 -3.32 -27.02 2.76
C GLU A 217 -2.90 -26.07 1.63
N PRO A 218 -2.11 -26.55 0.64
CA PRO A 218 -1.55 -25.69 -0.40
C PRO A 218 -2.58 -24.85 -1.16
N HIS A 219 -3.81 -25.35 -1.32
CA HIS A 219 -4.89 -24.64 -2.02
C HIS A 219 -5.52 -23.50 -1.19
N ASN A 220 -5.28 -23.49 0.13
CA ASN A 220 -5.73 -22.43 1.03
C ASN A 220 -4.64 -21.37 1.28
N VAL A 221 -3.44 -21.55 0.70
CA VAL A 221 -2.36 -20.57 0.82
C VAL A 221 -2.41 -19.61 -0.35
N THR A 222 -2.65 -18.34 -0.05
CA THR A 222 -2.73 -17.27 -1.04
C THR A 222 -2.02 -16.00 -0.58
N ILE A 223 -2.00 -14.99 -1.43
CA ILE A 223 -1.46 -13.66 -1.07
C ILE A 223 -2.48 -12.95 -0.20
N ALA A 224 -2.08 -12.58 1.02
CA ALA A 224 -2.86 -11.72 1.90
C ALA A 224 -2.31 -10.29 1.83
N HIS A 225 -3.17 -9.32 1.54
CA HIS A 225 -2.78 -7.90 1.48
C HIS A 225 -2.38 -7.35 2.86
N GLY A 226 -3.05 -7.77 3.91
CA GLY A 226 -2.79 -7.32 5.29
C GLY A 226 -3.69 -6.17 5.74
N ASP A 227 -3.95 -5.18 4.89
CA ASP A 227 -4.85 -4.05 5.16
C ASP A 227 -5.76 -3.73 3.96
N PHE A 228 -6.54 -4.73 3.50
CA PHE A 228 -7.40 -4.59 2.33
C PHE A 228 -8.65 -3.77 2.65
N ARG A 229 -8.61 -2.48 2.31
CA ARG A 229 -9.65 -1.50 2.58
C ARG A 229 -9.91 -0.62 1.36
N ILE A 230 -11.11 -0.06 1.25
CA ILE A 230 -11.47 0.80 0.10
C ILE A 230 -10.68 2.10 0.03
N ASP A 231 -10.17 2.61 1.14
CA ASP A 231 -9.30 3.80 1.18
C ASP A 231 -7.84 3.50 0.80
N ASN A 232 -7.46 2.22 0.71
CA ASN A 232 -6.21 1.74 0.11
C ASN A 232 -6.38 1.38 -1.38
N MET A 233 -7.45 1.86 -2.03
CA MET A 233 -7.71 1.65 -3.45
C MET A 233 -7.90 2.97 -4.18
N ILE A 234 -7.42 3.01 -5.42
CA ILE A 234 -7.74 4.07 -6.36
C ILE A 234 -8.81 3.53 -7.31
N TYR A 235 -9.90 4.24 -7.41
CA TYR A 235 -11.01 3.93 -8.32
C TYR A 235 -10.93 4.76 -9.58
N GLY A 236 -11.43 4.24 -10.68
CA GLY A 236 -11.48 4.96 -11.95
C GLY A 236 -12.19 6.33 -11.81
N PRO A 237 -11.78 7.33 -12.59
CA PRO A 237 -12.35 8.68 -12.47
C PRO A 237 -13.83 8.72 -12.83
N ASN A 238 -14.31 7.83 -13.69
CA ASN A 238 -15.67 7.82 -14.22
C ASN A 238 -16.49 6.59 -13.82
N ASP A 239 -15.89 5.63 -13.13
CA ASP A 239 -16.55 4.41 -12.70
C ASP A 239 -16.18 4.05 -11.24
N LEU A 240 -16.67 2.93 -10.75
CA LEU A 240 -16.46 2.46 -9.38
C LEU A 240 -15.58 1.19 -9.36
N THR A 241 -14.71 1.03 -10.36
CA THR A 241 -13.79 -0.09 -10.47
C THR A 241 -12.44 0.29 -9.87
N PRO A 242 -11.86 -0.51 -8.98
CA PRO A 242 -10.48 -0.31 -8.53
C PRO A 242 -9.49 -0.44 -9.69
N ILE A 243 -8.69 0.59 -9.90
CA ILE A 243 -7.62 0.63 -10.92
C ILE A 243 -6.23 0.55 -10.29
N ALA A 244 -6.15 0.66 -8.97
CA ALA A 244 -4.95 0.35 -8.21
C ALA A 244 -5.29 -0.04 -6.78
N VAL A 245 -4.60 -1.05 -6.25
CA VAL A 245 -4.54 -1.42 -4.83
C VAL A 245 -3.18 -1.00 -4.30
N LEU A 246 -3.18 -0.29 -3.18
CA LEU A 246 -2.03 0.36 -2.58
C LEU A 246 -1.78 -0.18 -1.16
N ASP A 247 -0.63 0.19 -0.59
CA ASP A 247 -0.27 -0.04 0.83
C ASP A 247 -0.08 -1.53 1.16
N TRP A 248 0.82 -2.15 0.43
CA TRP A 248 1.21 -3.56 0.54
C TRP A 248 2.23 -3.77 1.68
N GLU A 249 1.78 -3.77 2.94
CA GLU A 249 2.64 -3.92 4.14
C GLU A 249 2.81 -5.38 4.62
#